data_ae7f5db9aafc608c39af0970c9aa7479
#
_entry.id   ae7f5db9aafc608c39af0970c9aa7479
#
_cell.length_a   1.000
_cell.length_b   1.000
_cell.length_c   1.000
_cell.angle_alpha   90.00
_cell.angle_beta   90.00
_cell.angle_gamma   90.00
#
_symmetry.space_group_name_H-M   'P 1'
#
loop_
_entity.id
_entity.type
_entity.pdbx_description
1 polymer ?
#
loop_
_entity_poly.entity_id
_entity_poly.type
_entity_poly.pdbx_seq_one_letter_code
_entity_poly.pdbx_strand_id
1 'polypeptide(L)'
;MSEIFYFLDYQIILIPNLNAKIGDALIMMKENKIGGIPIVDSKMKLLGIVTNRDLRFEKDMDRSIKEVMTSKNLITTEIKDLKNAEQILKENKIEKLPVVDSNFHLIGLITF
;
A
#
# COMPACT_ATOMS: atom_id res chain seq x y z
N MET A 1 -1.03 8.32 16.24
CA MET A 1 -2.27 7.54 16.26
C MET A 1 -2.46 6.89 14.90
N SER A 2 -2.80 5.62 14.87
CA SER A 2 -3.00 4.88 13.63
C SER A 2 -4.44 5.04 13.15
N GLU A 3 -4.63 5.17 11.85
CA GLU A 3 -5.94 5.20 11.23
C GLU A 3 -6.11 3.95 10.37
N ILE A 4 -7.33 3.41 10.34
CA ILE A 4 -7.66 2.21 9.60
C ILE A 4 -8.70 2.56 8.54
N PHE A 5 -8.41 2.21 7.30
CA PHE A 5 -9.32 2.40 6.18
C PHE A 5 -9.75 1.04 5.63
N TYR A 6 -11.06 0.80 5.58
CA TYR A 6 -11.63 -0.45 5.06
C TYR A 6 -12.39 -0.16 3.77
N PHE A 7 -12.37 -1.11 2.85
CA PHE A 7 -13.11 -0.99 1.59
C PHE A 7 -14.62 -0.86 1.79
N LEU A 8 -15.15 -1.47 2.86
CA LEU A 8 -16.59 -1.43 3.14
C LEU A 8 -17.06 -0.06 3.62
N ASP A 9 -16.19 0.67 4.31
CA ASP A 9 -16.55 1.92 4.97
C ASP A 9 -15.89 3.13 4.34
N TYR A 10 -14.72 2.96 3.72
CA TYR A 10 -13.91 4.03 3.15
C TYR A 10 -13.35 3.60 1.81
N GLN A 11 -13.20 4.56 0.93
CA GLN A 11 -12.54 4.32 -0.34
C GLN A 11 -11.03 4.36 -0.15
N ILE A 12 -10.39 3.20 -0.26
CA ILE A 12 -8.94 3.11 -0.20
C ILE A 12 -8.37 3.46 -1.56
N ILE A 13 -7.39 4.37 -1.57
CA ILE A 13 -6.68 4.71 -2.81
C ILE A 13 -5.70 3.59 -3.09
N LEU A 14 -5.84 2.94 -4.22
CA LEU A 14 -5.00 1.83 -4.63
C LEU A 14 -4.73 1.86 -6.13
N ILE A 15 -3.73 1.11 -6.55
CA ILE A 15 -3.40 0.93 -7.97
C ILE A 15 -3.80 -0.51 -8.34
N PRO A 16 -4.76 -0.70 -9.26
CA PRO A 16 -5.28 -2.04 -9.60
C PRO A 16 -4.48 -2.75 -10.69
N ASN A 17 -3.23 -2.37 -10.90
CA ASN A 17 -2.49 -2.82 -12.08
C ASN A 17 -0.98 -2.67 -11.89
N LEU A 18 -0.24 -3.77 -12.06
CA LEU A 18 1.22 -3.78 -12.00
C LEU A 18 1.89 -2.93 -13.09
N ASN A 19 1.17 -2.69 -14.19
CA ASN A 19 1.72 -1.96 -15.32
C ASN A 19 1.50 -0.45 -15.23
N ALA A 20 0.92 0.03 -14.14
CA ALA A 20 0.82 1.47 -13.90
C ALA A 20 2.22 2.09 -13.87
N LYS A 21 2.30 3.35 -14.26
CA LYS A 21 3.56 4.07 -14.31
C LYS A 21 3.83 4.80 -13.00
N ILE A 22 5.10 5.03 -12.71
CA ILE A 22 5.53 5.79 -11.54
C ILE A 22 4.87 7.17 -11.53
N GLY A 23 4.76 7.83 -12.68
CA GLY A 23 4.10 9.13 -12.78
C GLY A 23 2.66 9.12 -12.31
N ASP A 24 1.93 8.03 -12.62
CA ASP A 24 0.55 7.86 -12.18
C ASP A 24 0.46 7.79 -10.66
N ALA A 25 1.36 7.02 -10.04
CA ALA A 25 1.42 6.89 -8.59
C ALA A 25 1.72 8.22 -7.90
N LEU A 26 2.67 8.98 -8.44
CA LEU A 26 3.03 10.29 -7.90
C LEU A 26 1.85 11.26 -7.94
N ILE A 27 1.10 11.26 -9.04
CA ILE A 27 -0.09 12.10 -9.17
C ILE A 27 -1.13 11.72 -8.12
N MET A 28 -1.39 10.41 -7.96
CA MET A 28 -2.35 9.93 -6.97
C MET A 28 -1.94 10.32 -5.55
N MET A 29 -0.66 10.19 -5.22
CA MET A 29 -0.15 10.57 -3.90
C MET A 29 -0.34 12.05 -3.64
N LYS A 30 -0.04 12.89 -4.64
CA LYS A 30 -0.17 14.33 -4.53
C LYS A 30 -1.62 14.76 -4.39
N GLU A 31 -2.50 14.24 -5.26
CA GLU A 31 -3.92 14.60 -5.25
C GLU A 31 -4.63 14.17 -3.97
N ASN A 32 -4.25 13.04 -3.42
CA ASN A 32 -4.89 12.47 -2.23
C ASN A 32 -4.12 12.74 -0.94
N LYS A 33 -2.98 13.43 -1.03
CA LYS A 33 -2.12 13.77 0.13
C LYS A 33 -1.77 12.54 0.97
N ILE A 34 -1.33 11.48 0.29
CA ILE A 34 -0.95 10.22 0.91
C ILE A 34 0.48 9.84 0.57
N GLY A 35 1.12 9.08 1.44
CA GLY A 35 2.53 8.70 1.29
C GLY A 35 2.78 7.27 0.86
N GLY A 36 1.73 6.52 0.56
CA GLY A 36 1.87 5.14 0.13
C GLY A 36 0.58 4.61 -0.49
N ILE A 37 0.72 3.74 -1.48
CA ILE A 37 -0.42 3.19 -2.23
C ILE A 37 -0.23 1.69 -2.38
N PRO A 38 -1.20 0.85 -1.96
CA PRO A 38 -1.15 -0.58 -2.27
C PRO A 38 -1.45 -0.85 -3.72
N ILE A 39 -0.83 -1.90 -4.25
CA ILE A 39 -1.01 -2.34 -5.62
C ILE A 39 -1.64 -3.73 -5.59
N VAL A 40 -2.73 -3.89 -6.33
CA VAL A 40 -3.51 -5.13 -6.34
C VAL A 40 -3.71 -5.62 -7.77
N ASP A 41 -4.10 -6.89 -7.92
CA ASP A 41 -4.51 -7.43 -9.21
C ASP A 41 -6.01 -7.23 -9.43
N SER A 42 -6.52 -7.75 -10.55
CA SER A 42 -7.94 -7.62 -10.92
C SER A 42 -8.89 -8.27 -9.92
N LYS A 43 -8.40 -9.14 -9.05
CA LYS A 43 -9.17 -9.83 -8.02
C LYS A 43 -8.92 -9.26 -6.63
N MET A 44 -8.29 -8.09 -6.55
CA MET A 44 -7.96 -7.41 -5.28
C MET A 44 -6.89 -8.12 -4.46
N LYS A 45 -6.17 -9.06 -5.04
CA LYS A 45 -5.05 -9.69 -4.34
C LYS A 45 -3.90 -8.69 -4.21
N LEU A 46 -3.34 -8.57 -3.02
CA LEU A 46 -2.25 -7.63 -2.78
C LEU A 46 -0.97 -8.12 -3.47
N LEU A 47 -0.39 -7.27 -4.30
CA LEU A 47 0.83 -7.55 -5.06
C LEU A 47 2.04 -6.82 -4.49
N GLY A 48 1.82 -5.64 -3.94
CA GLY A 48 2.90 -4.83 -3.42
C GLY A 48 2.40 -3.53 -2.85
N ILE A 49 3.34 -2.70 -2.44
CA ILE A 49 3.08 -1.34 -1.98
C ILE A 49 4.17 -0.41 -2.49
N VAL A 50 3.78 0.79 -2.88
CA VAL A 50 4.72 1.83 -3.26
C VAL A 50 4.56 3.01 -2.30
N THR A 51 5.69 3.56 -1.86
CA THR A 51 5.71 4.68 -0.92
C THR A 51 6.52 5.83 -1.50
N ASN A 52 6.40 7.01 -0.88
CA ASN A 52 7.22 8.16 -1.26
C ASN A 52 8.71 7.83 -1.22
N ARG A 53 9.12 6.99 -0.27
CA ARG A 53 10.51 6.56 -0.15
C ARG A 53 10.97 5.83 -1.41
N ASP A 54 10.13 4.96 -1.95
CA ASP A 54 10.45 4.18 -3.16
C ASP A 54 10.61 5.07 -4.38
N LEU A 55 9.88 6.20 -4.41
CA LEU A 55 9.84 7.08 -5.57
C LEU A 55 10.73 8.32 -5.46
N ARG A 56 11.35 8.52 -4.31
CA ARG A 56 12.06 9.78 -3.99
C ARG A 56 13.08 10.20 -5.05
N PHE A 57 13.83 9.24 -5.57
CA PHE A 57 14.92 9.52 -6.51
C PHE A 57 14.63 9.04 -7.94
N GLU A 58 13.41 8.60 -8.20
CA GLU A 58 13.05 8.15 -9.53
C GLU A 58 12.84 9.34 -10.46
N LYS A 59 13.47 9.27 -11.64
CA LYS A 59 13.42 10.32 -12.66
C LYS A 59 12.59 9.93 -13.86
N ASP A 60 12.49 8.64 -14.16
CA ASP A 60 11.74 8.14 -15.29
C ASP A 60 10.29 7.86 -14.89
N MET A 61 9.42 8.80 -15.17
CA MET A 61 8.00 8.72 -14.81
C MET A 61 7.25 7.65 -15.61
N ASP A 62 7.80 7.18 -16.72
CA ASP A 62 7.19 6.14 -17.55
C ASP A 62 7.57 4.73 -17.12
N ARG A 63 8.46 4.60 -16.16
CA ARG A 63 8.88 3.33 -15.62
C ARG A 63 7.72 2.65 -14.90
N SER A 64 7.60 1.33 -15.03
CA SER A 64 6.53 0.56 -14.42
C SER A 64 6.66 0.53 -12.90
N ILE A 65 5.54 0.65 -12.21
CA ILE A 65 5.47 0.62 -10.75
C ILE A 65 6.00 -0.71 -10.19
N LYS A 66 5.86 -1.81 -10.92
CA LYS A 66 6.34 -3.13 -10.48
C LYS A 66 7.85 -3.17 -10.25
N GLU A 67 8.59 -2.28 -10.90
CA GLU A 67 10.05 -2.24 -10.78
C GLU A 67 10.54 -1.57 -9.50
N VAL A 68 9.68 -0.76 -8.88
CA VAL A 68 10.05 0.02 -7.69
C VAL A 68 9.25 -0.34 -6.44
N MET A 69 8.09 -0.98 -6.59
CA MET A 69 7.26 -1.34 -5.43
C MET A 69 7.95 -2.38 -4.54
N THR A 70 7.58 -2.39 -3.27
CA THR A 70 7.96 -3.45 -2.36
C THR A 70 6.98 -4.59 -2.53
N SER A 71 7.48 -5.77 -2.91
CA SER A 71 6.66 -6.96 -3.09
C SER A 71 7.17 -8.17 -2.31
N LYS A 72 8.48 -8.23 -2.08
CA LYS A 72 9.08 -9.29 -1.29
C LYS A 72 9.02 -8.92 0.19
N ASN A 73 8.73 -9.91 1.03
CA ASN A 73 8.66 -9.71 2.48
C ASN A 73 7.72 -8.58 2.87
N LEU A 74 6.57 -8.48 2.17
CA LEU A 74 5.53 -7.53 2.53
C LEU A 74 5.07 -7.78 3.95
N ILE A 75 5.04 -6.72 4.74
CA ILE A 75 4.50 -6.77 6.09
C ILE A 75 3.01 -6.48 5.99
N THR A 76 2.19 -7.43 6.40
CA THR A 76 0.72 -7.33 6.37
C THR A 76 0.15 -7.79 7.69
N THR A 77 -1.14 -7.54 7.89
CA THR A 77 -1.85 -8.05 9.05
C THR A 77 -3.24 -8.53 8.63
N GLU A 78 -3.88 -9.30 9.49
CA GLU A 78 -5.26 -9.72 9.32
C GLU A 78 -6.14 -9.04 10.37
N ILE A 79 -7.46 -9.03 10.15
CA ILE A 79 -8.41 -8.38 11.06
C ILE A 79 -8.25 -8.87 12.50
N LYS A 80 -8.05 -10.17 12.69
CA LYS A 80 -7.89 -10.75 14.04
C LYS A 80 -6.68 -10.21 14.79
N ASP A 81 -5.70 -9.65 14.08
CA ASP A 81 -4.45 -9.15 14.67
C ASP A 81 -4.36 -7.64 14.72
N LEU A 82 -5.47 -6.92 14.47
CA LEU A 82 -5.47 -5.46 14.42
C LEU A 82 -5.00 -4.82 15.73
N LYS A 83 -5.21 -5.45 16.86
CA LYS A 83 -4.74 -4.95 18.16
C LYS A 83 -3.22 -4.85 18.25
N ASN A 84 -2.50 -5.59 17.40
CA ASN A 84 -1.03 -5.59 17.36
C ASN A 84 -0.47 -4.67 16.27
N ALA A 85 -1.33 -3.99 15.53
CA ALA A 85 -0.93 -3.21 14.36
C ALA A 85 0.12 -2.14 14.67
N GLU A 86 -0.06 -1.40 15.75
CA GLU A 86 0.88 -0.34 16.11
C GLU A 86 2.27 -0.91 16.39
N GLN A 87 2.33 -2.04 17.10
CA GLN A 87 3.58 -2.72 17.37
C GLN A 87 4.25 -3.20 16.09
N ILE A 88 3.47 -3.76 15.16
CA ILE A 88 3.99 -4.22 13.87
C ILE A 88 4.60 -3.05 13.09
N LEU A 89 3.91 -1.91 13.05
CA LEU A 89 4.42 -0.70 12.40
C LEU A 89 5.74 -0.26 13.00
N LYS A 90 5.83 -0.22 14.33
CA LYS A 90 7.03 0.22 15.03
C LYS A 90 8.21 -0.73 14.80
N GLU A 91 7.99 -2.02 14.99
CA GLU A 91 9.05 -3.02 14.86
C GLU A 91 9.64 -3.08 13.45
N ASN A 92 8.80 -2.86 12.43
CA ASN A 92 9.22 -2.92 11.05
C ASN A 92 9.58 -1.55 10.48
N LYS A 93 9.41 -0.48 11.25
CA LYS A 93 9.71 0.90 10.84
C LYS A 93 8.98 1.28 9.55
N ILE A 94 7.71 0.92 9.49
CA ILE A 94 6.85 1.23 8.35
C ILE A 94 5.69 2.11 8.79
N GLU A 95 5.14 2.86 7.85
CA GLU A 95 4.01 3.77 8.10
C GLU A 95 2.70 3.26 7.53
N LYS A 96 2.76 2.27 6.65
CA LYS A 96 1.61 1.69 5.98
C LYS A 96 1.57 0.19 6.22
N LEU A 97 0.44 -0.30 6.71
CA LEU A 97 0.27 -1.72 6.99
C LEU A 97 -1.00 -2.21 6.31
N PRO A 98 -0.87 -2.94 5.19
CA PRO A 98 -2.03 -3.51 4.53
C PRO A 98 -2.70 -4.57 5.39
N VAL A 99 -4.03 -4.54 5.39
CA VAL A 99 -4.86 -5.56 6.04
C VAL A 99 -5.38 -6.49 4.96
N VAL A 100 -5.13 -7.78 5.11
CA VAL A 100 -5.51 -8.79 4.11
C VAL A 100 -6.37 -9.88 4.74
N ASP A 101 -7.12 -10.58 3.89
CA ASP A 101 -7.86 -11.77 4.31
C ASP A 101 -6.98 -13.01 4.17
N SER A 102 -7.53 -14.19 4.45
CA SER A 102 -6.79 -15.45 4.40
C SER A 102 -6.28 -15.82 2.99
N ASN A 103 -6.84 -15.21 1.96
CA ASN A 103 -6.43 -15.40 0.57
C ASN A 103 -5.58 -14.25 0.04
N PHE A 104 -5.10 -13.39 0.93
CA PHE A 104 -4.25 -12.25 0.62
C PHE A 104 -4.92 -11.17 -0.21
N HIS A 105 -6.24 -11.08 -0.14
CA HIS A 105 -6.97 -9.95 -0.74
C HIS A 105 -6.87 -8.74 0.17
N LEU A 106 -6.64 -7.59 -0.43
CA LEU A 106 -6.57 -6.33 0.33
C LEU A 106 -7.97 -5.95 0.81
N ILE A 107 -8.14 -5.81 2.11
CA ILE A 107 -9.42 -5.43 2.72
C ILE A 107 -9.33 -4.16 3.55
N GLY A 108 -8.14 -3.68 3.80
CA GLY A 108 -7.95 -2.45 4.57
C GLY A 108 -6.52 -1.95 4.48
N LEU A 109 -6.31 -0.77 5.03
CA LEU A 109 -4.97 -0.16 5.12
C LEU A 109 -4.89 0.63 6.41
N ILE A 110 -3.86 0.34 7.19
CA ILE A 110 -3.56 1.10 8.40
C ILE A 110 -2.45 2.07 8.07
N THR A 111 -2.65 3.33 8.39
CA THR A 111 -1.63 4.36 8.22
C THR A 111 -1.26 4.93 9.58
N PHE A 112 -0.02 5.34 9.69
CA PHE A 112 0.48 5.92 10.91
C PHE A 112 0.96 7.35 10.67
#